data_c1571c9666adc3648f281b8677569838
#
_entry.id   c1571c9666adc3648f281b8677569838
#
_cell.length_a   1.000
_cell.length_b   1.000
_cell.length_c   1.000
_cell.angle_alpha   90.00
_cell.angle_beta   90.00
_cell.angle_gamma   90.00
#
_symmetry.space_group_name_H-M   'P 1'
#
loop_
_entity.id
_entity.type
_entity.pdbx_description
1 polymer ?
#
loop_
_entity_poly.entity_id
_entity_poly.type
_entity_poly.pdbx_seq_one_letter_code
_entity_poly.pdbx_strand_id
1 'polypeptide(L)'
;MERPELPAHVTPIIEDVITSLDVWHAKLPVNSVRDHGIGAVSDNIDIVVVKLTTSSGAVGYGEASPWSVFTGTAEASVAAIDRYMRPHIIGRHLSNWRAILLECRDSVAHCTEAKAALETALYDVIGHCSGLSVAMLLGGAVKTKIPLSCSLANPDFDADIALCRRLSQDNVTMVKLKAGFSTHAFDMMRLERLAKEFPDFRVRVDFNQGLHPDEALM
;
A
#
# COMPACT_ATOMS: atom_id res chain seq x y z
N MET A 1 -43.53 -2.47 -16.03
CA MET A 1 -42.94 -1.93 -14.80
C MET A 1 -41.85 -0.94 -15.25
N GLU A 2 -42.19 0.34 -15.25
CA GLU A 2 -41.22 1.40 -15.64
C GLU A 2 -40.10 1.44 -14.58
N ARG A 3 -38.86 1.52 -15.06
CA ARG A 3 -37.70 1.71 -14.15
C ARG A 3 -37.81 3.12 -13.55
N PRO A 4 -37.60 3.30 -12.24
CA PRO A 4 -37.57 4.63 -11.65
C PRO A 4 -36.45 5.46 -12.33
N GLU A 5 -36.78 6.66 -12.80
CA GLU A 5 -35.79 7.62 -13.30
C GLU A 5 -34.80 7.97 -12.18
N LEU A 6 -33.51 7.75 -12.45
CA LEU A 6 -32.47 8.16 -11.54
C LEU A 6 -32.35 9.71 -11.55
N PRO A 7 -32.01 10.34 -10.42
CA PRO A 7 -31.80 11.77 -10.37
C PRO A 7 -30.79 12.22 -11.42
N ALA A 8 -31.03 13.34 -12.11
CA ALA A 8 -30.27 13.85 -13.25
C ALA A 8 -28.76 14.13 -13.01
N HIS A 9 -28.29 14.00 -11.76
CA HIS A 9 -26.90 14.20 -11.35
C HIS A 9 -26.14 12.87 -11.08
N VAL A 10 -26.78 11.73 -11.23
CA VAL A 10 -26.13 10.42 -11.15
C VAL A 10 -25.87 9.97 -12.59
N THR A 11 -24.70 10.29 -13.12
CA THR A 11 -24.24 9.64 -14.37
C THR A 11 -24.18 8.15 -14.10
N PRO A 12 -24.92 7.33 -14.85
CA PRO A 12 -24.90 5.89 -14.58
C PRO A 12 -23.48 5.38 -14.81
N ILE A 13 -22.79 4.95 -13.76
CA ILE A 13 -21.50 4.21 -13.84
C ILE A 13 -21.57 3.11 -14.91
N ILE A 14 -22.77 2.64 -15.21
CA ILE A 14 -23.06 1.57 -16.16
C ILE A 14 -22.61 1.90 -17.59
N GLU A 15 -22.66 3.19 -17.99
CA GLU A 15 -22.35 3.61 -19.36
C GLU A 15 -20.93 4.16 -19.53
N ASP A 16 -20.20 4.40 -18.43
CA ASP A 16 -18.87 4.96 -18.50
C ASP A 16 -17.83 3.88 -18.90
N VAL A 17 -17.00 4.19 -19.85
CA VAL A 17 -16.03 3.27 -20.45
C VAL A 17 -14.61 3.72 -20.09
N ILE A 18 -13.74 2.79 -19.73
CA ILE A 18 -12.32 3.09 -19.49
C ILE A 18 -11.64 3.34 -20.84
N THR A 19 -11.22 4.57 -21.08
CA THR A 19 -10.64 5.02 -22.37
C THR A 19 -9.12 5.03 -22.37
N SER A 20 -8.49 5.26 -21.21
CA SER A 20 -7.03 5.19 -21.10
C SER A 20 -6.55 4.60 -19.78
N LEU A 21 -5.34 4.06 -19.85
CA LEU A 21 -4.56 3.57 -18.74
C LEU A 21 -3.14 4.08 -18.94
N ASP A 22 -2.72 5.02 -18.11
CA ASP A 22 -1.37 5.57 -18.12
C ASP A 22 -0.57 4.95 -16.97
N VAL A 23 0.69 4.63 -17.21
CA VAL A 23 1.56 3.95 -16.26
C VAL A 23 2.90 4.68 -16.20
N TRP A 24 3.32 5.07 -15.02
CA TRP A 24 4.60 5.75 -14.79
C TRP A 24 5.43 5.01 -13.75
N HIS A 25 6.68 4.74 -14.08
CA HIS A 25 7.70 4.35 -13.13
C HIS A 25 8.37 5.62 -12.59
N ALA A 26 8.35 5.82 -11.29
CA ALA A 26 8.92 6.98 -10.62
C ALA A 26 9.89 6.53 -9.52
N LYS A 27 10.89 7.37 -9.25
CA LYS A 27 11.82 7.18 -8.14
C LYS A 27 11.58 8.28 -7.11
N LEU A 28 11.26 7.88 -5.88
CA LEU A 28 11.04 8.80 -4.77
C LEU A 28 12.23 8.79 -3.83
N PRO A 29 12.82 9.94 -3.51
CA PRO A 29 13.91 10.02 -2.54
C PRO A 29 13.39 9.67 -1.14
N VAL A 30 14.17 8.94 -0.36
CA VAL A 30 13.86 8.67 1.04
C VAL A 30 14.40 9.80 1.94
N ASN A 31 13.62 10.20 2.94
CA ASN A 31 14.00 11.28 3.85
C ASN A 31 14.99 10.83 4.93
N SER A 32 15.12 9.53 5.18
CA SER A 32 16.03 8.96 6.17
C SER A 32 16.32 7.51 5.86
N VAL A 33 17.54 7.08 6.15
CA VAL A 33 17.95 5.67 6.08
C VAL A 33 17.08 4.83 7.03
N ARG A 34 16.71 3.63 6.56
CA ARG A 34 15.98 2.64 7.35
C ARG A 34 16.61 1.28 7.19
N ASP A 35 16.96 0.66 8.31
CA ASP A 35 17.50 -0.69 8.35
C ASP A 35 16.42 -1.73 8.65
N HIS A 36 16.61 -2.92 8.09
CA HIS A 36 15.79 -4.10 8.35
C HIS A 36 16.61 -5.38 8.13
N GLY A 37 16.08 -6.53 8.54
CA GLY A 37 16.84 -7.79 8.60
C GLY A 37 17.49 -8.27 7.30
N ILE A 38 17.07 -7.77 6.12
CA ILE A 38 17.61 -8.16 4.81
C ILE A 38 18.15 -6.98 4.00
N GLY A 39 18.46 -5.86 4.64
CA GLY A 39 19.11 -4.72 3.97
C GLY A 39 18.68 -3.36 4.50
N ALA A 40 19.07 -2.31 3.78
CA ALA A 40 18.73 -0.94 4.10
C ALA A 40 18.08 -0.22 2.91
N VAL A 41 17.26 0.77 3.19
CA VAL A 41 16.74 1.73 2.21
C VAL A 41 17.39 3.07 2.47
N SER A 42 18.24 3.52 1.57
CA SER A 42 19.10 4.70 1.78
C SER A 42 18.92 5.81 0.74
N ASP A 43 18.53 5.48 -0.50
CA ASP A 43 18.52 6.44 -1.61
C ASP A 43 17.10 6.74 -2.09
N ASN A 44 16.62 5.91 -3.01
CA ASN A 44 15.30 6.05 -3.62
C ASN A 44 14.52 4.76 -3.47
N ILE A 45 13.21 4.90 -3.46
CA ILE A 45 12.28 3.80 -3.67
C ILE A 45 11.65 3.93 -5.06
N ASP A 46 11.51 2.81 -5.74
CA ASP A 46 10.82 2.73 -7.01
C ASP A 46 9.32 2.50 -6.78
N ILE A 47 8.49 3.30 -7.43
CA ILE A 47 7.04 3.14 -7.43
C ILE A 47 6.50 3.12 -8.86
N VAL A 48 5.33 2.52 -9.04
CA VAL A 48 4.60 2.60 -10.31
C VAL A 48 3.25 3.23 -10.03
N VAL A 49 3.00 4.37 -10.66
CA VAL A 49 1.72 5.07 -10.58
C VAL A 49 0.88 4.69 -11.78
N VAL A 50 -0.39 4.38 -11.54
CA VAL A 50 -1.39 4.06 -12.55
C VAL A 50 -2.46 5.14 -12.54
N LYS A 51 -2.87 5.59 -13.73
CA LYS A 51 -4.02 6.47 -13.91
C LYS A 51 -4.99 5.82 -14.90
N LEU A 52 -6.23 5.69 -14.49
CA LEU A 52 -7.35 5.34 -15.35
C LEU A 52 -8.14 6.59 -15.71
N THR A 53 -8.54 6.71 -16.97
CA THR A 53 -9.45 7.77 -17.42
C THR A 53 -10.64 7.13 -18.12
N THR A 54 -11.83 7.66 -17.88
CA THR A 54 -13.08 7.17 -18.44
C THR A 54 -13.60 8.10 -19.54
N SER A 55 -14.61 7.65 -20.28
CA SER A 55 -15.27 8.42 -21.35
C SER A 55 -15.94 9.69 -20.84
N SER A 56 -16.38 9.73 -19.60
CA SER A 56 -16.91 10.94 -18.94
C SER A 56 -15.82 11.92 -18.52
N GLY A 57 -14.54 11.54 -18.60
CA GLY A 57 -13.39 12.31 -18.10
C GLY A 57 -13.08 12.08 -16.63
N ALA A 58 -13.77 11.17 -15.96
CA ALA A 58 -13.43 10.80 -14.60
C ALA A 58 -12.06 10.09 -14.56
N VAL A 59 -11.32 10.32 -13.48
CA VAL A 59 -9.95 9.82 -13.30
C VAL A 59 -9.86 9.09 -11.97
N GLY A 60 -9.10 7.98 -11.96
CA GLY A 60 -8.71 7.28 -10.75
C GLY A 60 -7.22 6.93 -10.76
N TYR A 61 -6.60 6.98 -9.59
CA TYR A 61 -5.18 6.70 -9.40
C TYR A 61 -4.96 5.49 -8.51
N GLY A 62 -3.88 4.76 -8.79
CA GLY A 62 -3.39 3.69 -7.95
C GLY A 62 -1.87 3.62 -7.97
N GLU A 63 -1.30 2.96 -6.98
CA GLU A 63 0.14 2.85 -6.81
C GLU A 63 0.55 1.40 -6.57
N ALA A 64 1.61 0.97 -7.24
CA ALA A 64 2.39 -0.22 -6.90
C ALA A 64 3.70 0.23 -6.25
N SER A 65 4.00 -0.30 -5.08
CA SER A 65 5.25 -0.06 -4.36
C SER A 65 6.02 -1.38 -4.19
N PRO A 66 6.53 -1.95 -5.29
CA PRO A 66 7.27 -3.20 -5.22
C PRO A 66 8.59 -3.01 -4.50
N TRP A 67 9.00 -4.04 -3.77
CA TRP A 67 10.31 -4.09 -3.15
C TRP A 67 11.04 -5.32 -3.65
N SER A 68 12.20 -5.12 -4.30
CA SER A 68 12.91 -6.17 -5.03
C SER A 68 13.21 -7.42 -4.20
N VAL A 69 13.41 -7.25 -2.88
CA VAL A 69 13.70 -8.34 -1.95
C VAL A 69 12.45 -9.03 -1.38
N PHE A 70 11.24 -8.50 -1.64
CA PHE A 70 9.98 -9.07 -1.14
C PHE A 70 9.01 -9.48 -2.24
N THR A 71 8.72 -8.58 -3.18
CA THR A 71 7.55 -8.73 -4.04
C THR A 71 7.84 -8.53 -5.53
N GLY A 72 9.04 -8.07 -5.88
CA GLY A 72 9.48 -7.85 -7.25
C GLY A 72 9.95 -6.44 -7.54
N THR A 73 10.02 -6.06 -8.81
CA THR A 73 10.55 -4.77 -9.25
C THR A 73 9.49 -3.90 -9.90
N ALA A 74 9.75 -2.59 -9.98
CA ALA A 74 8.86 -1.64 -10.66
C ALA A 74 8.76 -1.96 -12.16
N GLU A 75 9.87 -2.37 -12.80
CA GLU A 75 9.89 -2.76 -14.22
C GLU A 75 8.99 -3.97 -14.48
N ALA A 76 9.01 -4.97 -13.58
CA ALA A 76 8.12 -6.12 -13.68
C ALA A 76 6.65 -5.70 -13.50
N SER A 77 6.35 -4.77 -12.60
CA SER A 77 5.01 -4.23 -12.41
C SER A 77 4.51 -3.46 -13.63
N VAL A 78 5.35 -2.59 -14.23
CA VAL A 78 5.02 -1.90 -15.49
C VAL A 78 4.75 -2.90 -16.60
N ALA A 79 5.64 -3.88 -16.80
CA ALA A 79 5.48 -4.90 -17.84
C ALA A 79 4.21 -5.75 -17.62
N ALA A 80 3.88 -6.10 -16.38
CA ALA A 80 2.66 -6.83 -16.03
C ALA A 80 1.41 -6.03 -16.39
N ILE A 81 1.38 -4.75 -16.06
CA ILE A 81 0.24 -3.88 -16.36
C ILE A 81 0.10 -3.69 -17.86
N ASP A 82 1.16 -3.23 -18.53
CA ASP A 82 1.09 -2.83 -19.94
C ASP A 82 0.84 -4.00 -20.88
N ARG A 83 1.48 -5.13 -20.63
CA ARG A 83 1.47 -6.25 -21.57
C ARG A 83 0.34 -7.24 -21.33
N TYR A 84 0.01 -7.49 -20.07
CA TYR A 84 -0.91 -8.58 -19.69
C TYR A 84 -2.24 -8.07 -19.16
N MET A 85 -2.29 -6.94 -18.44
CA MET A 85 -3.53 -6.47 -17.80
C MET A 85 -4.26 -5.43 -18.67
N ARG A 86 -3.55 -4.52 -19.33
CA ARG A 86 -4.13 -3.46 -20.18
C ARG A 86 -5.17 -3.97 -21.18
N PRO A 87 -4.98 -5.13 -21.89
CA PRO A 87 -5.98 -5.63 -22.85
C PRO A 87 -7.35 -5.97 -22.22
N HIS A 88 -7.38 -6.23 -20.93
CA HIS A 88 -8.60 -6.54 -20.18
C HIS A 88 -9.31 -5.30 -19.61
N ILE A 89 -8.72 -4.10 -19.79
CA ILE A 89 -9.17 -2.85 -19.14
C ILE A 89 -9.72 -1.87 -20.16
N ILE A 90 -8.95 -1.58 -21.22
CA ILE A 90 -9.31 -0.56 -22.20
C ILE A 90 -10.55 -0.98 -22.98
N GLY A 91 -11.48 -0.03 -23.14
CA GLY A 91 -12.75 -0.25 -23.83
C GLY A 91 -13.81 -0.98 -22.99
N ARG A 92 -13.52 -1.29 -21.76
CA ARG A 92 -14.47 -1.96 -20.86
C ARG A 92 -15.34 -0.94 -20.11
N HIS A 93 -16.60 -1.29 -19.92
CA HIS A 93 -17.50 -0.53 -19.06
C HIS A 93 -17.06 -0.58 -17.59
N LEU A 94 -17.05 0.56 -16.94
CA LEU A 94 -16.64 0.69 -15.54
C LEU A 94 -17.50 -0.18 -14.60
N SER A 95 -18.77 -0.40 -14.95
CA SER A 95 -19.67 -1.31 -14.21
C SER A 95 -19.17 -2.76 -14.15
N ASN A 96 -18.29 -3.16 -15.07
CA ASN A 96 -17.71 -4.51 -15.11
C ASN A 96 -16.42 -4.64 -14.28
N TRP A 97 -16.12 -3.69 -13.40
CA TRP A 97 -14.86 -3.61 -12.67
C TRP A 97 -14.44 -4.91 -11.97
N ARG A 98 -15.40 -5.67 -11.41
CA ARG A 98 -15.08 -6.96 -10.78
C ARG A 98 -14.60 -8.01 -11.78
N ALA A 99 -15.22 -8.08 -12.95
CA ALA A 99 -14.78 -8.97 -14.03
C ALA A 99 -13.40 -8.55 -14.55
N ILE A 100 -13.18 -7.23 -14.71
CA ILE A 100 -11.88 -6.67 -15.08
C ILE A 100 -10.79 -7.10 -14.09
N LEU A 101 -11.05 -6.96 -12.79
CA LEU A 101 -10.08 -7.38 -11.76
C LEU A 101 -9.78 -8.87 -11.78
N LEU A 102 -10.79 -9.72 -11.98
CA LEU A 102 -10.61 -11.17 -12.09
C LEU A 102 -9.77 -11.52 -13.31
N GLU A 103 -10.06 -10.95 -14.46
CA GLU A 103 -9.31 -11.17 -15.70
C GLU A 103 -7.85 -10.69 -15.54
N CYS A 104 -7.62 -9.51 -14.96
CA CYS A 104 -6.27 -9.01 -14.67
C CYS A 104 -5.52 -9.91 -13.68
N ARG A 105 -6.22 -10.41 -12.65
CA ARG A 105 -5.63 -11.34 -11.68
C ARG A 105 -5.13 -12.61 -12.36
N ASP A 106 -5.90 -13.13 -13.29
CA ASP A 106 -5.65 -14.42 -13.93
C ASP A 106 -4.72 -14.30 -15.16
N SER A 107 -4.50 -13.07 -15.68
CA SER A 107 -3.66 -12.81 -16.86
C SER A 107 -2.16 -12.99 -16.60
N VAL A 108 -1.70 -12.85 -15.36
CA VAL A 108 -0.29 -12.98 -14.98
C VAL A 108 -0.17 -13.53 -13.55
N ALA A 109 0.75 -14.48 -13.34
CA ALA A 109 1.03 -15.02 -12.01
C ALA A 109 1.73 -13.96 -11.13
N HIS A 110 1.53 -14.02 -9.83
CA HIS A 110 2.13 -13.10 -8.85
C HIS A 110 1.84 -11.61 -9.17
N CYS A 111 2.84 -10.76 -9.29
CA CYS A 111 2.73 -9.31 -9.59
C CYS A 111 1.67 -8.61 -8.74
N THR A 112 1.68 -8.88 -7.43
CA THR A 112 0.63 -8.45 -6.49
C THR A 112 0.50 -6.94 -6.39
N GLU A 113 1.63 -6.22 -6.46
CA GLU A 113 1.65 -4.75 -6.45
C GLU A 113 1.02 -4.16 -7.71
N ALA A 114 1.32 -4.71 -8.89
CA ALA A 114 0.71 -4.29 -10.14
C ALA A 114 -0.83 -4.47 -10.11
N LYS A 115 -1.29 -5.59 -9.55
CA LYS A 115 -2.72 -5.88 -9.37
C LYS A 115 -3.36 -4.91 -8.38
N ALA A 116 -2.68 -4.63 -7.26
CA ALA A 116 -3.14 -3.67 -6.25
C ALA A 116 -3.24 -2.25 -6.81
N ALA A 117 -2.29 -1.82 -7.64
CA ALA A 117 -2.35 -0.52 -8.30
C ALA A 117 -3.59 -0.37 -9.19
N LEU A 118 -3.89 -1.39 -10.00
CA LEU A 118 -5.09 -1.37 -10.85
C LEU A 118 -6.39 -1.43 -10.04
N GLU A 119 -6.44 -2.27 -9.00
CA GLU A 119 -7.60 -2.37 -8.11
C GLU A 119 -7.86 -1.04 -7.41
N THR A 120 -6.81 -0.41 -6.87
CA THR A 120 -6.90 0.90 -6.21
C THR A 120 -7.39 1.96 -7.20
N ALA A 121 -6.84 2.03 -8.42
CA ALA A 121 -7.27 2.98 -9.44
C ALA A 121 -8.74 2.77 -9.86
N LEU A 122 -9.19 1.52 -9.94
CA LEU A 122 -10.60 1.21 -10.22
C LEU A 122 -11.52 1.66 -9.10
N TYR A 123 -11.20 1.37 -7.84
CA TYR A 123 -11.98 1.87 -6.70
C TYR A 123 -12.01 3.39 -6.64
N ASP A 124 -10.90 4.05 -6.96
CA ASP A 124 -10.80 5.50 -6.94
C ASP A 124 -11.70 6.13 -8.01
N VAL A 125 -11.63 5.68 -9.26
CA VAL A 125 -12.48 6.21 -10.33
C VAL A 125 -13.97 5.90 -10.10
N ILE A 126 -14.30 4.71 -9.57
CA ILE A 126 -15.67 4.36 -9.23
C ILE A 126 -16.19 5.27 -8.11
N GLY A 127 -15.37 5.55 -7.10
CA GLY A 127 -15.69 6.48 -6.03
C GLY A 127 -16.02 7.87 -6.56
N HIS A 128 -15.19 8.40 -7.47
CA HIS A 128 -15.42 9.68 -8.13
C HIS A 128 -16.73 9.69 -8.95
N CYS A 129 -16.95 8.65 -9.76
CA CYS A 129 -18.19 8.56 -10.58
C CYS A 129 -19.46 8.39 -9.76
N SER A 130 -19.38 7.68 -8.62
CA SER A 130 -20.55 7.39 -7.78
C SER A 130 -20.79 8.39 -6.65
N GLY A 131 -19.81 9.24 -6.35
CA GLY A 131 -19.82 10.10 -5.17
C GLY A 131 -19.71 9.33 -3.84
N LEU A 132 -19.21 8.08 -3.88
CA LEU A 132 -19.05 7.23 -2.71
C LEU A 132 -17.57 7.14 -2.29
N SER A 133 -17.33 7.10 -0.99
CA SER A 133 -15.99 6.76 -0.49
C SER A 133 -15.65 5.28 -0.77
N VAL A 134 -14.38 4.95 -0.89
CA VAL A 134 -13.92 3.56 -1.03
C VAL A 134 -14.40 2.70 0.15
N ALA A 135 -14.46 3.25 1.36
CA ALA A 135 -15.03 2.56 2.52
C ALA A 135 -16.49 2.14 2.28
N MET A 136 -17.31 2.99 1.65
CA MET A 136 -18.69 2.66 1.31
C MET A 136 -18.75 1.62 0.18
N LEU A 137 -17.89 1.70 -0.82
CA LEU A 137 -17.79 0.70 -1.89
C LEU A 137 -17.39 -0.69 -1.35
N LEU A 138 -16.64 -0.73 -0.27
CA LEU A 138 -16.24 -1.96 0.44
C LEU A 138 -17.25 -2.45 1.47
N GLY A 139 -18.44 -1.85 1.55
CA GLY A 139 -19.51 -2.29 2.44
C GLY A 139 -19.69 -1.45 3.72
N GLY A 140 -18.99 -0.33 3.82
CA GLY A 140 -19.10 0.62 4.93
C GLY A 140 -17.96 0.54 5.96
N ALA A 141 -17.80 1.60 6.72
CA ALA A 141 -16.74 1.71 7.72
C ALA A 141 -17.15 0.99 9.03
N VAL A 142 -16.36 0.00 9.43
CA VAL A 142 -16.51 -0.66 10.75
C VAL A 142 -15.93 0.19 11.87
N LYS A 143 -14.92 1.01 11.57
CA LYS A 143 -14.25 1.92 12.51
C LYS A 143 -14.04 3.27 11.86
N THR A 144 -14.29 4.34 12.62
CA THR A 144 -14.02 5.73 12.18
C THR A 144 -12.64 6.24 12.61
N LYS A 145 -12.00 5.54 13.55
CA LYS A 145 -10.65 5.82 14.03
C LYS A 145 -9.83 4.54 14.02
N ILE A 146 -8.64 4.60 13.42
CA ILE A 146 -7.70 3.49 13.33
C ILE A 146 -6.44 3.90 14.12
N PRO A 147 -6.01 3.12 15.14
CA PRO A 147 -4.76 3.39 15.86
C PRO A 147 -3.58 3.28 14.90
N LEU A 148 -2.65 4.22 15.01
CA LEU A 148 -1.41 4.21 14.24
C LEU A 148 -0.38 3.28 14.87
N SER A 149 0.46 2.67 14.03
CA SER A 149 1.67 1.96 14.44
C SER A 149 2.85 2.56 13.66
N CYS A 150 3.87 3.01 14.38
CA CYS A 150 5.04 3.63 13.78
C CYS A 150 6.23 2.66 13.76
N SER A 151 6.98 2.62 12.67
CA SER A 151 8.17 1.78 12.54
C SER A 151 9.40 2.48 13.12
N LEU A 152 10.13 1.78 13.99
CA LEU A 152 11.43 2.13 14.51
C LEU A 152 12.48 1.33 13.73
N ALA A 153 13.20 2.00 12.86
CA ALA A 153 14.13 1.38 11.91
C ALA A 153 15.35 2.28 11.63
N ASN A 154 15.60 3.27 12.47
CA ASN A 154 16.77 4.11 12.33
C ASN A 154 18.00 3.32 12.82
N PRO A 155 19.13 3.32 12.08
CA PRO A 155 20.38 2.73 12.55
C PRO A 155 20.88 3.39 13.85
N ASP A 156 20.61 4.68 14.04
CA ASP A 156 20.78 5.37 15.32
C ASP A 156 19.53 5.21 16.19
N PHE A 157 19.61 4.36 17.18
CA PHE A 157 18.47 4.09 18.07
C PHE A 157 18.08 5.29 18.96
N ASP A 158 18.97 6.24 19.22
CA ASP A 158 18.62 7.47 19.94
C ASP A 158 17.65 8.33 19.12
N ALA A 159 17.76 8.33 17.80
CA ALA A 159 16.79 8.96 16.91
C ALA A 159 15.40 8.30 17.02
N ASP A 160 15.34 6.97 17.11
CA ASP A 160 14.08 6.23 17.32
C ASP A 160 13.48 6.52 18.72
N ILE A 161 14.30 6.65 19.75
CA ILE A 161 13.85 7.08 21.10
C ILE A 161 13.29 8.51 21.06
N ALA A 162 13.95 9.43 20.36
CA ALA A 162 13.44 10.77 20.17
C ALA A 162 12.09 10.78 19.41
N LEU A 163 11.93 9.88 18.42
CA LEU A 163 10.65 9.67 17.74
C LEU A 163 9.60 9.15 18.73
N CYS A 164 9.90 8.17 19.57
CA CYS A 164 8.98 7.63 20.57
C CYS A 164 8.47 8.72 21.53
N ARG A 165 9.31 9.65 21.94
CA ARG A 165 8.89 10.80 22.78
C ARG A 165 7.85 11.67 22.08
N ARG A 166 8.02 11.94 20.77
CA ARG A 166 7.02 12.69 19.98
C ARG A 166 5.73 11.90 19.84
N LEU A 167 5.83 10.60 19.48
CA LEU A 167 4.67 9.71 19.35
C LEU A 167 3.85 9.65 20.64
N SER A 168 4.51 9.60 21.79
CA SER A 168 3.84 9.63 23.12
C SER A 168 3.03 10.92 23.31
N GLN A 169 3.56 12.08 22.90
CA GLN A 169 2.83 13.35 22.98
C GLN A 169 1.59 13.36 22.08
N ASP A 170 1.64 12.66 20.95
CA ASP A 170 0.54 12.52 20.01
C ASP A 170 -0.41 11.34 20.34
N ASN A 171 -0.25 10.70 21.50
CA ASN A 171 -0.97 9.50 21.94
C ASN A 171 -0.84 8.30 20.98
N VAL A 172 0.26 8.21 20.26
CA VAL A 172 0.60 7.03 19.44
C VAL A 172 1.49 6.11 20.28
N THR A 173 0.93 5.01 20.76
CA THR A 173 1.59 4.09 21.73
C THR A 173 1.90 2.72 21.13
N MET A 174 1.72 2.54 19.82
CA MET A 174 2.07 1.30 19.14
C MET A 174 3.24 1.51 18.20
N VAL A 175 4.30 0.72 18.37
CA VAL A 175 5.49 0.78 17.53
C VAL A 175 5.86 -0.61 17.00
N LYS A 176 6.54 -0.62 15.88
CA LYS A 176 7.12 -1.80 15.27
C LYS A 176 8.63 -1.65 15.19
N LEU A 177 9.35 -2.38 16.04
CA LEU A 177 10.81 -2.39 16.06
C LEU A 177 11.33 -3.30 14.93
N LYS A 178 12.10 -2.75 14.01
CA LYS A 178 12.87 -3.54 13.05
C LYS A 178 14.08 -4.15 13.73
N ALA A 179 14.23 -5.47 13.61
CA ALA A 179 15.25 -6.25 14.28
C ALA A 179 15.94 -7.22 13.30
N GLY A 180 17.00 -7.87 13.73
CA GLY A 180 17.72 -8.87 12.93
C GLY A 180 18.71 -8.28 11.92
N PHE A 181 18.97 -6.97 11.96
CA PHE A 181 20.00 -6.34 11.10
C PHE A 181 21.36 -6.15 11.81
N SER A 182 21.42 -6.44 13.11
CA SER A 182 22.62 -6.37 13.93
C SER A 182 22.69 -7.61 14.84
N THR A 183 23.25 -7.50 16.01
CA THR A 183 23.39 -8.62 16.97
C THR A 183 22.11 -8.79 17.80
N HIS A 184 21.85 -10.03 18.26
CA HIS A 184 20.76 -10.30 19.20
C HIS A 184 20.88 -9.43 20.48
N ALA A 185 22.07 -9.24 21.02
CA ALA A 185 22.30 -8.37 22.17
C ALA A 185 21.89 -6.92 21.93
N PHE A 186 22.09 -6.41 20.70
CA PHE A 186 21.63 -5.09 20.32
C PHE A 186 20.09 -5.02 20.27
N ASP A 187 19.44 -6.04 19.73
CA ASP A 187 17.98 -6.10 19.69
C ASP A 187 17.39 -6.15 21.11
N MET A 188 17.95 -6.96 21.99
CA MET A 188 17.53 -7.04 23.40
C MET A 188 17.71 -5.71 24.13
N MET A 189 18.86 -5.04 23.97
CA MET A 189 19.11 -3.72 24.55
C MET A 189 18.07 -2.69 24.12
N ARG A 190 17.67 -2.70 22.84
CA ARG A 190 16.64 -1.80 22.31
C ARG A 190 15.26 -2.09 22.93
N LEU A 191 14.90 -3.37 23.04
CA LEU A 191 13.64 -3.80 23.67
C LEU A 191 13.58 -3.43 25.15
N GLU A 192 14.65 -3.68 25.91
CA GLU A 192 14.76 -3.31 27.33
C GLU A 192 14.64 -1.80 27.52
N ARG A 193 15.30 -1.02 26.67
CA ARG A 193 15.22 0.44 26.73
C ARG A 193 13.82 0.96 26.41
N LEU A 194 13.15 0.40 25.38
CA LEU A 194 11.76 0.74 25.08
C LEU A 194 10.83 0.41 26.25
N ALA A 195 10.96 -0.78 26.82
CA ALA A 195 10.13 -1.19 27.97
C ALA A 195 10.33 -0.28 29.18
N LYS A 196 11.56 0.18 29.40
CA LYS A 196 11.91 1.07 30.54
C LYS A 196 11.44 2.51 30.31
N GLU A 197 11.70 3.10 29.13
CA GLU A 197 11.39 4.51 28.85
C GLU A 197 9.92 4.74 28.44
N PHE A 198 9.28 3.71 27.87
CA PHE A 198 7.90 3.78 27.36
C PHE A 198 7.08 2.56 27.77
N PRO A 199 6.79 2.37 29.06
CA PRO A 199 6.12 1.17 29.58
C PRO A 199 4.70 0.96 29.02
N ASP A 200 4.04 2.03 28.55
CA ASP A 200 2.71 1.96 27.96
C ASP A 200 2.73 1.63 26.47
N PHE A 201 3.92 1.52 25.85
CA PHE A 201 4.01 1.22 24.45
C PHE A 201 3.82 -0.28 24.18
N ARG A 202 3.03 -0.55 23.14
CA ARG A 202 2.88 -1.90 22.58
C ARG A 202 3.91 -2.08 21.47
N VAL A 203 4.90 -2.92 21.72
CA VAL A 203 5.99 -3.16 20.77
C VAL A 203 5.72 -4.43 19.97
N ARG A 204 5.80 -4.33 18.65
CA ARG A 204 5.86 -5.45 17.71
C ARG A 204 7.28 -5.55 17.19
N VAL A 205 7.85 -6.75 17.16
CA VAL A 205 9.17 -7.01 16.55
C VAL A 205 8.97 -7.56 15.14
N ASP A 206 9.76 -7.07 14.20
CA ASP A 206 9.71 -7.49 12.79
C ASP A 206 11.14 -7.71 12.27
N PHE A 207 11.49 -8.96 12.06
CA PHE A 207 12.81 -9.39 11.55
C PHE A 207 12.93 -9.30 10.02
N ASN A 208 11.86 -9.05 9.30
CA ASN A 208 11.88 -8.95 7.84
C ASN A 208 12.63 -10.11 7.15
N GLN A 209 12.38 -11.35 7.55
CA GLN A 209 13.06 -12.54 7.03
C GLN A 209 14.58 -12.59 7.32
N GLY A 210 15.10 -11.68 8.17
CA GLY A 210 16.53 -11.60 8.50
C GLY A 210 17.02 -12.67 9.48
N LEU A 211 16.11 -13.44 10.11
CA LEU A 211 16.45 -14.56 10.99
C LEU A 211 15.79 -15.85 10.52
N HIS A 212 16.46 -16.97 10.77
CA HIS A 212 15.82 -18.29 10.67
C HIS A 212 14.80 -18.45 11.81
N PRO A 213 13.68 -19.18 11.63
CA PRO A 213 12.67 -19.37 12.67
C PRO A 213 13.21 -19.82 14.03
N ASP A 214 14.20 -20.70 14.03
CA ASP A 214 14.83 -21.22 15.27
C ASP A 214 15.62 -20.13 16.02
N GLU A 215 16.24 -19.20 15.30
CA GLU A 215 16.97 -18.06 15.87
C GLU A 215 16.02 -17.00 16.45
N ALA A 216 14.82 -16.87 15.85
CA ALA A 216 13.81 -15.92 16.30
C ALA A 216 13.09 -16.36 17.60
N LEU A 217 13.20 -17.63 17.95
CA LEU A 217 12.57 -18.24 19.15
C LEU A 217 13.52 -18.34 20.36
N MET A 218 14.82 -18.08 20.17
CA MET A 218 15.82 -18.05 21.24
C MET A 218 15.84 -16.70 21.96
#